data_a491d2a26c1185098e4e8c1e469b449a
#
_entry.id   a491d2a26c1185098e4e8c1e469b449a
#
_cell.length_a   1.000
_cell.length_b   1.000
_cell.length_c   1.000
_cell.angle_alpha   90.00
_cell.angle_beta   90.00
_cell.angle_gamma   90.00
#
_symmetry.space_group_name_H-M   'P 1'
#
loop_
_entity.id
_entity.type
_entity.pdbx_description
1 polymer ?
#
loop_
_entity_poly.entity_id
_entity_poly.type
_entity_poly.pdbx_seq_one_letter_code
_entity_poly.pdbx_strand_id
1 'polypeptide(L)'
;MPPDPISNDRFPLDVRPWIPAFMGGATARVGFRELLVRAHEFEGLALALPPAASGLMRILCAMAARITGLDDAADSDEWLDRRYDLLKDGARFDSEAVHRYFDRHAKGLRLHDPVRPFLQDPRLSAECSGSSGVNKLVMARPAGNNQVFFGHFTDAEQVALAPEEAVLHLIAQLYYGPSGQCTPRTVEGQRYGNTMAGPLRRVLSCHPVGRTLYETLVLGIPEPGTWPQVADRSGDACPWECTELPVPLSLPAPATGPLSMLTEQYQHAVLLEPGPDLESVTDATITWAFRDNRSACRDPYLIWDEKKDGTLYPRDAKAERALWRDLDSLVLLSRAGGGGRRPLIFDGLTGDQLPEPVFRALRVVAYGFDQDGQTRDRTYFSAMTPPLFALLNSSRTAEDSALAHGAREAREAAEKAAWHLTAALRTAWRSYTTPFTQDRPGDRSAGTQAAAQAGDSGAAGTAGMSGTGGTGKKGRGAGPWSEAALATYWPAAEERFWELLDTGDFGQAVPAFGRIALRAFDDVTASVAAQPRGAKARESARGLVRSLLDHGRDR
;
A
#
# COMPACT_ATOMS: atom_id res chain seq x y z
N MET A 1 -29.42 -21.63 37.09
CA MET A 1 -28.20 -21.88 36.33
C MET A 1 -27.20 -20.81 36.74
N PRO A 2 -25.96 -21.10 37.14
CA PRO A 2 -24.97 -20.08 37.30
C PRO A 2 -24.72 -19.45 35.93
N PRO A 3 -24.48 -18.14 35.83
CA PRO A 3 -24.18 -17.49 34.56
C PRO A 3 -22.91 -18.10 33.98
N ASP A 4 -22.99 -18.39 32.69
CA ASP A 4 -21.90 -18.98 31.90
C ASP A 4 -20.63 -18.10 32.07
N PRO A 5 -19.45 -18.67 32.40
CA PRO A 5 -18.22 -17.88 32.58
C PRO A 5 -17.79 -17.12 31.35
N ILE A 6 -18.41 -17.34 30.20
CA ILE A 6 -18.15 -16.64 28.92
C ILE A 6 -18.68 -15.21 28.92
N SER A 7 -19.71 -14.85 29.73
CA SER A 7 -20.34 -13.53 29.68
C SER A 7 -19.51 -12.35 30.22
N ASN A 8 -18.32 -12.61 30.77
CA ASN A 8 -17.43 -11.56 31.30
C ASN A 8 -16.09 -11.47 30.52
N ASP A 9 -16.01 -12.09 29.36
CA ASP A 9 -14.79 -12.34 28.61
C ASP A 9 -14.21 -11.09 27.91
N ARG A 10 -15.03 -10.04 27.65
CA ARG A 10 -14.63 -8.78 27.01
C ARG A 10 -13.87 -8.94 25.69
N PHE A 11 -14.03 -10.07 25.02
CA PHE A 11 -13.43 -10.47 23.76
C PHE A 11 -11.88 -10.32 23.76
N PRO A 12 -11.13 -11.22 24.44
CA PRO A 12 -9.68 -11.22 24.47
C PRO A 12 -9.10 -11.66 23.12
N LEU A 13 -8.42 -10.76 22.44
CA LEU A 13 -7.91 -10.93 21.07
C LEU A 13 -6.75 -11.94 20.99
N ASP A 14 -6.09 -12.22 22.10
CA ASP A 14 -5.03 -13.23 22.16
C ASP A 14 -5.58 -14.66 22.08
N VAL A 15 -6.82 -14.90 22.54
CA VAL A 15 -7.45 -16.22 22.65
C VAL A 15 -8.60 -16.42 21.65
N ARG A 16 -9.49 -15.43 21.51
CA ARG A 16 -10.67 -15.54 20.63
C ARG A 16 -10.25 -15.70 19.16
N PRO A 17 -10.90 -16.59 18.36
CA PRO A 17 -10.53 -16.87 16.98
C PRO A 17 -11.10 -15.82 16.01
N TRP A 18 -10.39 -14.74 15.80
CA TRP A 18 -10.83 -13.63 14.94
C TRP A 18 -9.95 -13.41 13.69
N ILE A 19 -8.71 -13.92 13.66
CA ILE A 19 -7.78 -13.74 12.55
C ILE A 19 -7.92 -14.90 11.57
N PRO A 20 -8.41 -14.70 10.36
CA PRO A 20 -8.38 -15.72 9.33
C PRO A 20 -6.95 -15.85 8.74
N ALA A 21 -6.43 -17.06 8.68
CA ALA A 21 -5.12 -17.40 8.15
C ALA A 21 -5.18 -18.63 7.24
N PHE A 22 -4.32 -18.68 6.22
CA PHE A 22 -4.19 -19.83 5.31
C PHE A 22 -3.29 -20.91 5.91
N MET A 23 -3.76 -22.15 5.88
CA MET A 23 -3.02 -23.34 6.34
C MET A 23 -3.43 -24.56 5.51
N GLY A 24 -2.47 -25.15 4.78
CA GLY A 24 -2.72 -26.37 4.01
C GLY A 24 -3.82 -26.25 2.95
N GLY A 25 -3.95 -25.08 2.31
CA GLY A 25 -4.99 -24.82 1.31
C GLY A 25 -6.39 -24.53 1.88
N ALA A 26 -6.54 -24.42 3.20
CA ALA A 26 -7.78 -24.04 3.88
C ALA A 26 -7.60 -22.78 4.72
N THR A 27 -8.72 -22.16 5.13
CA THR A 27 -8.70 -21.01 6.04
C THR A 27 -9.06 -21.47 7.45
N ALA A 28 -8.19 -21.19 8.42
CA ALA A 28 -8.45 -21.33 9.84
C ALA A 28 -8.67 -19.95 10.48
N ARG A 29 -9.45 -19.88 11.57
CA ARG A 29 -9.55 -18.68 12.41
C ARG A 29 -8.85 -18.93 13.73
N VAL A 30 -7.99 -18.02 14.15
CA VAL A 30 -7.18 -18.13 15.37
C VAL A 30 -7.08 -16.78 16.09
N GLY A 31 -6.74 -16.81 17.40
CA GLY A 31 -6.35 -15.61 18.14
C GLY A 31 -4.87 -15.28 17.93
N PHE A 32 -4.42 -14.12 18.42
CA PHE A 32 -3.01 -13.72 18.29
C PHE A 32 -2.03 -14.77 18.84
N ARG A 33 -2.31 -15.34 20.00
CA ARG A 33 -1.43 -16.31 20.67
C ARG A 33 -1.23 -17.57 19.83
N GLU A 34 -2.30 -18.17 19.38
CA GLU A 34 -2.24 -19.37 18.52
C GLU A 34 -1.58 -19.03 17.17
N LEU A 35 -1.91 -17.89 16.58
CA LEU A 35 -1.32 -17.45 15.31
C LEU A 35 0.21 -17.39 15.40
N LEU A 36 0.77 -16.80 16.47
CA LEU A 36 2.22 -16.66 16.61
C LEU A 36 2.89 -17.97 17.03
N VAL A 37 2.31 -18.77 17.93
CA VAL A 37 2.85 -20.09 18.26
C VAL A 37 2.97 -20.99 17.04
N ARG A 38 1.98 -20.92 16.13
CA ARG A 38 1.89 -21.75 14.93
C ARG A 38 2.23 -21.00 13.63
N ALA A 39 2.87 -19.84 13.71
CA ALA A 39 3.16 -19.00 12.54
C ALA A 39 3.95 -19.72 11.43
N HIS A 40 4.73 -20.73 11.79
CA HIS A 40 5.49 -21.58 10.86
C HIS A 40 4.62 -22.58 10.07
N GLU A 41 3.37 -22.82 10.49
CA GLU A 41 2.41 -23.68 9.82
C GLU A 41 1.49 -22.90 8.86
N PHE A 42 1.33 -21.59 9.08
CA PHE A 42 0.50 -20.73 8.24
C PHE A 42 1.27 -20.20 7.03
N GLU A 43 0.61 -20.17 5.87
CA GLU A 43 1.13 -19.60 4.62
C GLU A 43 1.02 -18.07 4.62
N GLY A 44 0.05 -17.49 5.33
CA GLY A 44 -0.20 -16.05 5.42
C GLY A 44 -1.58 -15.73 5.98
N LEU A 45 -1.93 -14.44 5.98
CA LEU A 45 -3.25 -13.98 6.39
C LEU A 45 -4.27 -14.17 5.26
N ALA A 46 -5.50 -14.59 5.60
CA ALA A 46 -6.62 -14.79 4.67
C ALA A 46 -7.64 -13.64 4.76
N LEU A 47 -7.18 -12.39 4.64
CA LEU A 47 -8.01 -11.20 4.80
C LEU A 47 -8.43 -10.62 3.45
N ALA A 48 -9.75 -10.50 3.25
CA ALA A 48 -10.34 -9.90 2.06
C ALA A 48 -10.29 -8.35 2.07
N LEU A 49 -9.93 -7.71 3.19
CA LEU A 49 -9.85 -6.27 3.35
C LEU A 49 -8.38 -5.82 3.39
N PRO A 50 -7.77 -5.38 2.27
CA PRO A 50 -6.36 -4.99 2.20
C PRO A 50 -5.93 -3.94 3.24
N PRO A 51 -6.72 -2.89 3.56
CA PRO A 51 -6.40 -1.98 4.65
C PRO A 51 -6.23 -2.66 6.01
N ALA A 52 -7.11 -3.61 6.35
CA ALA A 52 -6.98 -4.38 7.60
C ALA A 52 -5.78 -5.33 7.55
N ALA A 53 -5.51 -5.96 6.40
CA ALA A 53 -4.36 -6.85 6.23
C ALA A 53 -3.04 -6.10 6.42
N SER A 54 -2.89 -4.92 5.82
CA SER A 54 -1.71 -4.07 5.99
C SER A 54 -1.51 -3.62 7.44
N GLY A 55 -2.58 -3.12 8.08
CA GLY A 55 -2.52 -2.69 9.48
C GLY A 55 -2.24 -3.84 10.44
N LEU A 56 -2.90 -4.99 10.25
CA LEU A 56 -2.67 -6.18 11.08
C LEU A 56 -1.25 -6.74 10.89
N MET A 57 -0.71 -6.74 9.67
CA MET A 57 0.68 -7.14 9.42
C MET A 57 1.66 -6.31 10.24
N ARG A 58 1.47 -4.98 10.34
CA ARG A 58 2.29 -4.09 11.16
C ARG A 58 2.21 -4.43 12.65
N ILE A 59 1.00 -4.68 13.15
CA ILE A 59 0.77 -5.10 14.54
C ILE A 59 1.49 -6.41 14.83
N LEU A 60 1.38 -7.40 13.95
CA LEU A 60 2.03 -8.69 14.10
C LEU A 60 3.56 -8.59 14.01
N CYS A 61 4.10 -7.76 13.12
CA CYS A 61 5.55 -7.51 13.06
C CYS A 61 6.06 -6.83 14.34
N ALA A 62 5.30 -5.90 14.93
CA ALA A 62 5.67 -5.28 16.21
C ALA A 62 5.65 -6.30 17.36
N MET A 63 4.62 -7.15 17.44
CA MET A 63 4.58 -8.25 18.41
C MET A 63 5.75 -9.22 18.21
N ALA A 64 6.04 -9.61 16.97
CA ALA A 64 7.15 -10.48 16.62
C ALA A 64 8.50 -9.86 17.00
N ALA A 65 8.70 -8.55 16.78
CA ALA A 65 9.90 -7.84 17.18
C ALA A 65 10.15 -7.96 18.66
N ARG A 66 9.15 -7.69 19.49
CA ARG A 66 9.21 -7.77 20.95
C ARG A 66 9.44 -9.22 21.44
N ILE A 67 8.77 -10.19 20.85
CA ILE A 67 8.89 -11.63 21.22
C ILE A 67 10.28 -12.17 20.89
N THR A 68 10.89 -11.74 19.78
CA THR A 68 12.22 -12.17 19.33
C THR A 68 13.36 -11.35 19.90
N GLY A 69 13.08 -10.15 20.45
CA GLY A 69 14.08 -9.21 20.90
C GLY A 69 14.81 -8.49 19.77
N LEU A 70 14.29 -8.53 18.52
CA LEU A 70 14.87 -7.79 17.40
C LEU A 70 14.70 -6.27 17.53
N ASP A 71 13.71 -5.80 18.30
CA ASP A 71 13.50 -4.39 18.60
C ASP A 71 14.57 -3.80 19.52
N ASP A 72 15.31 -4.64 20.25
CA ASP A 72 16.31 -4.25 21.25
C ASP A 72 17.76 -4.56 20.81
N ALA A 73 17.99 -4.84 19.55
CA ALA A 73 19.33 -5.05 19.02
C ALA A 73 20.16 -3.77 19.15
N ALA A 74 21.40 -3.90 19.64
CA ALA A 74 22.25 -2.76 19.96
C ALA A 74 22.73 -2.01 18.70
N ASP A 75 23.02 -2.76 17.64
CA ASP A 75 23.47 -2.24 16.34
C ASP A 75 22.96 -3.09 15.16
N SER A 76 23.32 -2.66 13.96
CA SER A 76 22.93 -3.31 12.71
C SER A 76 23.50 -4.71 12.57
N ASP A 77 24.73 -4.94 12.99
CA ASP A 77 25.40 -6.24 12.85
C ASP A 77 24.74 -7.28 13.76
N GLU A 78 24.49 -6.92 15.02
CA GLU A 78 23.75 -7.78 15.96
C GLU A 78 22.33 -8.06 15.47
N TRP A 79 21.64 -7.05 14.91
CA TRP A 79 20.30 -7.23 14.36
C TRP A 79 20.28 -8.19 13.16
N LEU A 80 21.25 -8.05 12.23
CA LEU A 80 21.40 -8.93 11.07
C LEU A 80 21.68 -10.37 11.49
N ASP A 81 22.62 -10.58 12.43
CA ASP A 81 22.99 -11.90 12.94
C ASP A 81 21.81 -12.58 13.64
N ARG A 82 21.12 -11.87 14.54
CA ARG A 82 19.93 -12.40 15.22
C ARG A 82 18.82 -12.75 14.22
N ARG A 83 18.56 -11.88 13.24
CA ARG A 83 17.54 -12.14 12.21
C ARG A 83 17.91 -13.34 11.36
N TYR A 84 19.18 -13.47 10.96
CA TYR A 84 19.66 -14.62 10.20
C TYR A 84 19.43 -15.93 10.98
N ASP A 85 19.75 -15.95 12.27
CA ASP A 85 19.53 -17.11 13.14
C ASP A 85 18.04 -17.47 13.28
N LEU A 86 17.17 -16.50 13.39
CA LEU A 86 15.71 -16.67 13.42
C LEU A 86 15.13 -17.22 12.11
N LEU A 87 15.81 -17.06 10.98
CA LEU A 87 15.35 -17.50 9.67
C LEU A 87 15.96 -18.82 9.20
N LYS A 88 16.78 -19.50 10.03
CA LYS A 88 17.33 -20.83 9.72
C LYS A 88 16.20 -21.85 9.54
N ASP A 89 16.52 -22.95 8.81
CA ASP A 89 15.53 -23.98 8.53
C ASP A 89 14.93 -24.59 9.80
N GLY A 90 13.60 -24.75 9.79
CA GLY A 90 12.82 -25.27 10.92
C GLY A 90 12.60 -24.25 12.04
N ALA A 91 13.00 -23.00 11.86
CA ALA A 91 12.81 -21.95 12.86
C ALA A 91 11.33 -21.60 13.06
N ARG A 92 11.00 -21.24 14.29
CA ARG A 92 9.67 -20.83 14.74
C ARG A 92 9.80 -19.92 15.96
N PHE A 93 8.75 -19.20 16.32
CA PHE A 93 8.76 -18.46 17.57
C PHE A 93 8.88 -19.42 18.76
N ASP A 94 9.67 -19.02 19.76
CA ASP A 94 9.69 -19.71 21.05
C ASP A 94 8.31 -19.58 21.71
N SER A 95 7.63 -20.71 21.86
CA SER A 95 6.27 -20.75 22.41
C SER A 95 6.18 -20.19 23.83
N GLU A 96 7.23 -20.38 24.66
CA GLU A 96 7.26 -19.80 26.01
C GLU A 96 7.39 -18.28 25.98
N ALA A 97 8.20 -17.74 25.06
CA ALA A 97 8.30 -16.29 24.88
C ALA A 97 6.97 -15.71 24.40
N VAL A 98 6.28 -16.37 23.45
CA VAL A 98 4.94 -15.97 23.00
C VAL A 98 3.95 -15.98 24.17
N HIS A 99 3.92 -17.05 24.98
CA HIS A 99 3.01 -17.12 26.14
C HIS A 99 3.31 -16.03 27.15
N ARG A 100 4.58 -15.83 27.53
CA ARG A 100 4.99 -14.76 28.46
C ARG A 100 4.58 -13.38 27.98
N TYR A 101 4.72 -13.10 26.67
CA TYR A 101 4.31 -11.83 26.08
C TYR A 101 2.80 -11.57 26.26
N PHE A 102 1.97 -12.51 25.86
CA PHE A 102 0.53 -12.38 25.96
C PHE A 102 0.02 -12.38 27.40
N ASP A 103 0.61 -13.15 28.29
CA ASP A 103 0.24 -13.15 29.73
C ASP A 103 0.54 -11.79 30.37
N ARG A 104 1.66 -11.17 29.98
CA ARG A 104 2.06 -9.83 30.48
C ARG A 104 1.11 -8.75 29.98
N HIS A 105 0.66 -8.82 28.72
CA HIS A 105 -0.11 -7.75 28.07
C HIS A 105 -1.60 -8.06 27.90
N ALA A 106 -2.11 -9.12 28.51
CA ALA A 106 -3.50 -9.61 28.37
C ALA A 106 -4.57 -8.52 28.59
N LYS A 107 -4.32 -7.56 29.51
CA LYS A 107 -5.27 -6.49 29.82
C LYS A 107 -5.45 -5.50 28.65
N GLY A 108 -4.38 -5.20 27.92
CA GLY A 108 -4.38 -4.28 26.78
C GLY A 108 -4.88 -4.93 25.48
N LEU A 109 -5.15 -6.25 25.49
CA LEU A 109 -5.57 -7.03 24.32
C LEU A 109 -7.06 -7.40 24.34
N ARG A 110 -7.88 -6.72 25.15
CA ARG A 110 -9.34 -6.93 25.20
C ARG A 110 -10.05 -5.89 24.35
N LEU A 111 -10.91 -6.34 23.44
CA LEU A 111 -11.64 -5.45 22.54
C LEU A 111 -12.62 -4.54 23.27
N HIS A 112 -13.30 -5.06 24.29
CA HIS A 112 -14.37 -4.38 25.03
C HIS A 112 -13.97 -4.02 26.49
N ASP A 113 -12.69 -3.77 26.74
CA ASP A 113 -12.27 -3.31 28.07
C ASP A 113 -12.75 -1.86 28.31
N PRO A 114 -13.43 -1.54 29.44
CA PRO A 114 -13.95 -0.20 29.68
C PRO A 114 -12.89 0.85 29.99
N VAL A 115 -11.67 0.42 30.37
CA VAL A 115 -10.57 1.30 30.76
C VAL A 115 -9.49 1.37 29.69
N ARG A 116 -9.16 0.23 29.09
CA ARG A 116 -8.07 0.10 28.11
C ARG A 116 -8.46 -0.85 26.97
N PRO A 117 -9.47 -0.51 26.17
CA PRO A 117 -9.83 -1.33 25.03
C PRO A 117 -8.71 -1.30 23.96
N PHE A 118 -8.45 -2.44 23.33
CA PHE A 118 -7.38 -2.59 22.34
C PHE A 118 -7.45 -1.54 21.22
N LEU A 119 -6.39 -0.73 21.11
CA LEU A 119 -6.25 0.33 20.10
C LEU A 119 -7.39 1.37 20.07
N GLN A 120 -8.10 1.55 21.16
CA GLN A 120 -9.23 2.48 21.25
C GLN A 120 -8.98 3.54 22.34
N ASP A 121 -9.74 4.63 22.27
CA ASP A 121 -9.71 5.72 23.25
C ASP A 121 -11.01 5.78 24.05
N PRO A 122 -11.06 5.23 25.28
CA PRO A 122 -12.28 5.20 26.10
C PRO A 122 -12.77 6.59 26.53
N ARG A 123 -11.92 7.63 26.49
CA ARG A 123 -12.26 9.01 26.84
C ARG A 123 -13.31 9.60 25.90
N LEU A 124 -13.46 9.01 24.68
CA LEU A 124 -14.44 9.48 23.69
C LEU A 124 -15.87 9.39 24.20
N SER A 125 -16.17 8.49 25.13
CA SER A 125 -17.48 8.40 25.77
C SER A 125 -17.89 9.68 26.51
N ALA A 126 -16.91 10.42 27.07
CA ALA A 126 -17.13 11.67 27.78
C ALA A 126 -16.81 12.92 26.93
N GLU A 127 -15.83 12.82 26.03
CA GLU A 127 -15.33 13.94 25.23
C GLU A 127 -16.11 14.20 23.95
N CYS A 128 -16.96 13.24 23.50
CA CYS A 128 -17.83 13.35 22.33
C CYS A 128 -19.29 13.41 22.72
N SER A 129 -20.05 14.33 22.14
CA SER A 129 -21.50 14.49 22.42
C SER A 129 -22.41 13.59 21.58
N GLY A 130 -21.85 12.69 20.79
CA GLY A 130 -22.56 11.75 19.93
C GLY A 130 -21.64 10.75 19.31
N SER A 131 -22.19 9.79 18.58
CA SER A 131 -21.44 8.74 17.88
C SER A 131 -21.31 9.01 16.38
N SER A 132 -20.56 8.17 15.70
CA SER A 132 -20.41 8.18 14.23
C SER A 132 -21.35 7.18 13.55
N GLY A 133 -21.85 6.20 14.30
CA GLY A 133 -22.56 5.04 13.79
C GLY A 133 -21.62 3.92 13.32
N VAL A 134 -22.05 2.66 13.49
CA VAL A 134 -21.26 1.48 13.09
C VAL A 134 -21.04 1.43 11.57
N ASN A 135 -21.94 2.00 10.76
CA ASN A 135 -21.74 2.04 9.30
C ASN A 135 -20.54 2.89 8.89
N LYS A 136 -20.18 3.93 9.66
CA LYS A 136 -19.00 4.75 9.36
C LYS A 136 -17.68 4.03 9.65
N LEU A 137 -17.69 3.03 10.51
CA LEU A 137 -16.53 2.19 10.76
C LEU A 137 -16.19 1.33 9.53
N VAL A 138 -17.20 0.88 8.77
CA VAL A 138 -17.05 0.00 7.62
C VAL A 138 -16.89 0.83 6.34
N MET A 139 -15.68 0.87 5.78
CA MET A 139 -15.37 1.70 4.60
C MET A 139 -16.25 1.41 3.37
N ALA A 140 -16.80 0.19 3.27
CA ALA A 140 -17.66 -0.24 2.16
C ALA A 140 -19.16 0.05 2.40
N ARG A 141 -19.55 0.61 3.55
CA ARG A 141 -20.95 0.96 3.84
C ARG A 141 -21.22 2.46 3.59
N PRO A 142 -22.42 2.84 3.17
CA PRO A 142 -22.79 4.25 3.06
C PRO A 142 -22.81 4.88 4.45
N ALA A 143 -22.21 6.06 4.58
CA ALA A 143 -22.23 6.84 5.80
C ALA A 143 -22.03 8.34 5.49
N GLY A 144 -23.01 9.17 5.79
CA GLY A 144 -22.96 10.61 5.52
C GLY A 144 -22.75 10.92 4.03
N ASN A 145 -21.62 11.52 3.69
CA ASN A 145 -21.28 11.89 2.31
C ASN A 145 -20.68 10.73 1.49
N ASN A 146 -20.37 9.59 2.12
CA ASN A 146 -19.86 8.41 1.41
C ASN A 146 -21.04 7.64 0.82
N GLN A 147 -21.27 7.78 -0.48
CA GLN A 147 -22.32 7.08 -1.21
C GLN A 147 -21.73 5.83 -1.86
N VAL A 148 -22.28 4.68 -1.53
CA VAL A 148 -21.93 3.39 -2.13
C VAL A 148 -23.03 3.02 -3.14
N PHE A 149 -22.70 2.94 -4.41
CA PHE A 149 -23.63 2.49 -5.44
C PHE A 149 -23.84 0.97 -5.33
N PHE A 150 -25.07 0.53 -5.49
CA PHE A 150 -25.48 -0.89 -5.44
C PHE A 150 -25.22 -1.59 -4.09
N GLY A 151 -25.09 -0.82 -2.99
CA GLY A 151 -25.03 -1.38 -1.64
C GLY A 151 -26.42 -1.79 -1.12
N HIS A 152 -26.46 -2.86 -0.32
CA HIS A 152 -27.69 -3.28 0.40
C HIS A 152 -27.88 -2.57 1.74
N PHE A 153 -26.90 -1.75 2.15
CA PHE A 153 -26.95 -0.99 3.38
C PHE A 153 -27.46 0.43 3.12
N THR A 154 -28.18 0.98 4.07
CA THR A 154 -28.59 2.39 4.07
C THR A 154 -27.97 3.11 5.25
N ASP A 155 -27.73 4.41 5.13
CA ASP A 155 -27.19 5.24 6.23
C ASP A 155 -28.15 5.32 7.44
N ALA A 156 -29.45 5.15 7.18
CA ALA A 156 -30.48 5.18 8.22
C ALA A 156 -30.59 3.86 9.01
N GLU A 157 -30.07 2.76 8.48
CA GLU A 157 -30.14 1.45 9.11
C GLU A 157 -28.76 1.01 9.58
N GLN A 158 -28.55 1.02 10.88
CA GLN A 158 -27.30 0.58 11.50
C GLN A 158 -27.33 -0.94 11.67
N VAL A 159 -26.43 -1.64 10.97
CA VAL A 159 -26.30 -3.10 11.07
C VAL A 159 -25.09 -3.43 11.94
N ALA A 160 -25.34 -4.02 13.10
CA ALA A 160 -24.29 -4.43 14.03
C ALA A 160 -23.25 -5.35 13.37
N LEU A 161 -22.03 -5.31 13.88
CA LEU A 161 -20.90 -6.16 13.45
C LEU A 161 -20.62 -7.23 14.50
N ALA A 162 -20.15 -8.37 14.06
CA ALA A 162 -19.48 -9.31 14.96
C ALA A 162 -18.16 -8.72 15.47
N PRO A 163 -17.72 -8.99 16.71
CA PRO A 163 -16.49 -8.41 17.26
C PRO A 163 -15.26 -8.70 16.43
N GLU A 164 -15.13 -9.91 15.87
CA GLU A 164 -14.04 -10.31 14.98
C GLU A 164 -13.98 -9.52 13.67
N GLU A 165 -15.11 -9.03 13.18
CA GLU A 165 -15.19 -8.15 12.02
C GLU A 165 -14.90 -6.70 12.42
N ALA A 166 -15.45 -6.27 13.56
CA ALA A 166 -15.28 -4.91 14.06
C ALA A 166 -13.80 -4.56 14.34
N VAL A 167 -13.02 -5.51 14.89
CA VAL A 167 -11.57 -5.27 15.11
C VAL A 167 -10.80 -5.09 13.82
N LEU A 168 -11.15 -5.78 12.73
CA LEU A 168 -10.53 -5.59 11.42
C LEU A 168 -10.84 -4.20 10.85
N HIS A 169 -12.07 -3.75 11.00
CA HIS A 169 -12.46 -2.40 10.59
C HIS A 169 -11.86 -1.31 11.49
N LEU A 170 -11.71 -1.56 12.79
CA LEU A 170 -10.98 -0.67 13.70
C LEU A 170 -9.54 -0.46 13.21
N ILE A 171 -8.81 -1.55 12.92
CA ILE A 171 -7.45 -1.50 12.40
C ILE A 171 -7.40 -0.74 11.06
N ALA A 172 -8.31 -1.06 10.13
CA ALA A 172 -8.41 -0.34 8.86
C ALA A 172 -8.65 1.16 9.06
N GLN A 173 -9.52 1.55 10.00
CA GLN A 173 -9.83 2.95 10.28
C GLN A 173 -8.63 3.73 10.84
N LEU A 174 -7.84 3.12 11.72
CA LEU A 174 -6.66 3.75 12.29
C LEU A 174 -5.59 4.09 11.24
N TYR A 175 -5.31 3.16 10.33
CA TYR A 175 -4.27 3.33 9.32
C TYR A 175 -4.74 4.00 8.03
N TYR A 176 -6.03 3.85 7.65
CA TYR A 176 -6.57 4.28 6.36
C TYR A 176 -7.81 5.19 6.48
N GLY A 177 -8.20 5.63 7.67
CA GLY A 177 -9.35 6.48 7.87
C GLY A 177 -9.31 7.77 7.04
N PRO A 178 -10.47 8.31 6.60
CA PRO A 178 -10.55 9.48 5.74
C PRO A 178 -10.25 10.79 6.50
N SER A 179 -9.69 11.78 5.82
CA SER A 179 -9.67 13.16 6.33
C SER A 179 -11.05 13.80 6.19
N GLY A 180 -11.30 14.85 6.97
CA GLY A 180 -12.51 15.66 6.86
C GLY A 180 -13.34 15.68 8.13
N GLN A 181 -14.65 15.78 8.00
CA GLN A 181 -15.56 15.87 9.15
C GLN A 181 -15.62 14.55 9.93
N CYS A 182 -15.49 14.66 11.25
CA CYS A 182 -15.61 13.56 12.21
C CYS A 182 -16.57 13.95 13.33
N THR A 183 -16.87 13.01 14.23
CA THR A 183 -17.63 13.32 15.45
C THR A 183 -16.87 14.39 16.25
N PRO A 184 -17.52 15.51 16.62
CA PRO A 184 -16.84 16.56 17.37
C PRO A 184 -16.39 16.08 18.75
N ARG A 185 -15.12 16.31 19.07
CA ARG A 185 -14.48 15.97 20.34
C ARG A 185 -14.10 17.26 21.07
N THR A 186 -14.37 17.33 22.37
CA THR A 186 -14.02 18.46 23.24
C THR A 186 -12.98 18.00 24.28
N VAL A 187 -11.80 18.60 24.24
CA VAL A 187 -10.71 18.34 25.19
C VAL A 187 -10.28 19.67 25.78
N GLU A 188 -10.21 19.79 27.10
CA GLU A 188 -9.82 21.03 27.82
C GLU A 188 -10.59 22.27 27.31
N GLY A 189 -11.89 22.11 27.05
CA GLY A 189 -12.75 23.19 26.54
C GLY A 189 -12.60 23.51 25.05
N GLN A 190 -11.66 22.92 24.35
CA GLN A 190 -11.46 23.11 22.92
C GLN A 190 -12.22 22.05 22.11
N ARG A 191 -13.10 22.48 21.21
CA ARG A 191 -13.96 21.60 20.41
C ARG A 191 -13.55 21.60 18.94
N TYR A 192 -13.27 20.42 18.41
CA TYR A 192 -12.94 20.22 16.99
C TYR A 192 -13.75 19.07 16.39
N GLY A 193 -14.17 19.21 15.14
CA GLY A 193 -14.98 18.23 14.40
C GLY A 193 -14.36 17.83 13.06
N ASN A 194 -13.05 17.89 12.93
CA ASN A 194 -12.32 17.48 11.73
C ASN A 194 -11.06 16.70 12.08
N THR A 195 -10.70 15.75 11.24
CA THR A 195 -9.50 14.91 11.38
C THR A 195 -8.65 14.92 10.10
N MET A 196 -7.39 14.57 10.23
CA MET A 196 -6.49 14.30 9.11
C MET A 196 -6.67 12.85 8.63
N ALA A 197 -6.18 12.54 7.43
CA ALA A 197 -6.19 11.17 6.91
C ALA A 197 -5.27 10.24 7.71
N GLY A 198 -5.61 8.98 7.77
CA GLY A 198 -4.73 7.94 8.29
C GLY A 198 -3.40 7.87 7.49
N PRO A 199 -2.31 7.42 8.12
CA PRO A 199 -0.95 7.53 7.56
C PRO A 199 -0.76 6.76 6.26
N LEU A 200 -1.50 5.67 6.05
CA LEU A 200 -1.38 4.82 4.87
C LEU A 200 -2.44 5.12 3.79
N ARG A 201 -3.32 6.08 4.05
CA ARG A 201 -4.30 6.47 3.04
C ARG A 201 -3.62 7.08 1.82
N ARG A 202 -3.98 6.62 0.62
CA ARG A 202 -3.43 7.02 -0.69
C ARG A 202 -2.04 6.48 -1.01
N VAL A 203 -1.36 5.77 -0.12
CA VAL A 203 -0.01 5.29 -0.38
C VAL A 203 0.04 3.79 -0.65
N LEU A 204 1.12 3.36 -1.30
CA LEU A 204 1.41 1.96 -1.55
C LEU A 204 2.36 1.45 -0.46
N SER A 205 1.87 0.54 0.38
CA SER A 205 2.65 -0.10 1.46
C SER A 205 3.15 -1.47 1.01
N CYS A 206 4.48 -1.67 0.97
CA CYS A 206 5.13 -2.86 0.44
C CYS A 206 5.79 -3.67 1.57
N HIS A 207 5.44 -4.94 1.68
CA HIS A 207 5.91 -5.83 2.73
C HIS A 207 6.64 -7.04 2.13
N PRO A 208 7.76 -7.50 2.72
CA PRO A 208 8.41 -8.74 2.34
C PRO A 208 7.53 -9.94 2.73
N VAL A 209 7.56 -10.99 1.92
CA VAL A 209 6.81 -12.23 2.14
C VAL A 209 7.74 -13.43 1.99
N GLY A 210 7.86 -14.22 3.05
CA GLY A 210 8.59 -15.49 3.09
C GLY A 210 7.74 -16.70 2.67
N ARG A 211 8.22 -17.90 3.00
CA ARG A 211 7.54 -19.17 2.72
C ARG A 211 6.36 -19.41 3.68
N THR A 212 6.49 -18.91 4.90
CA THR A 212 5.49 -19.04 5.98
C THR A 212 5.17 -17.67 6.57
N LEU A 213 4.10 -17.59 7.35
CA LEU A 213 3.77 -16.37 8.10
C LEU A 213 4.90 -16.03 9.11
N TYR A 214 5.53 -17.05 9.72
CA TYR A 214 6.68 -16.84 10.59
C TYR A 214 7.81 -16.07 9.89
N GLU A 215 8.27 -16.56 8.73
CA GLU A 215 9.29 -15.88 7.93
C GLU A 215 8.86 -14.48 7.51
N THR A 216 7.62 -14.35 7.06
CA THR A 216 7.03 -13.06 6.66
C THR A 216 7.10 -12.04 7.79
N LEU A 217 6.76 -12.44 9.02
CA LEU A 217 6.78 -11.55 10.18
C LEU A 217 8.23 -11.16 10.55
N VAL A 218 9.15 -12.11 10.61
CA VAL A 218 10.57 -11.84 10.92
C VAL A 218 11.21 -10.94 9.85
N LEU A 219 10.94 -11.20 8.57
CA LEU A 219 11.40 -10.35 7.45
C LEU A 219 10.80 -8.94 7.49
N GLY A 220 9.60 -8.83 8.03
CA GLY A 220 8.85 -7.57 8.15
C GLY A 220 9.24 -6.71 9.37
N ILE A 221 10.15 -7.13 10.24
CA ILE A 221 10.60 -6.32 11.38
C ILE A 221 11.62 -5.28 10.86
N PRO A 222 11.38 -3.97 11.03
CA PRO A 222 12.36 -2.96 10.66
C PRO A 222 13.57 -2.96 11.61
N GLU A 223 14.73 -2.67 11.06
CA GLU A 223 15.94 -2.50 11.84
C GLU A 223 15.83 -1.30 12.79
N PRO A 224 16.16 -1.44 14.09
CA PRO A 224 16.12 -0.32 15.03
C PRO A 224 17.02 0.86 14.64
N GLY A 225 18.15 0.62 13.95
CA GLY A 225 19.05 1.64 13.40
C GLY A 225 18.43 2.57 12.36
N THR A 226 17.24 2.25 11.83
CA THR A 226 16.49 3.11 10.91
C THR A 226 16.16 4.47 11.51
N TRP A 227 16.15 4.60 12.83
CA TRP A 227 15.88 5.85 13.58
C TRP A 227 17.11 6.33 14.38
N PRO A 228 18.20 6.75 13.71
CA PRO A 228 19.48 7.11 14.37
C PRO A 228 19.39 8.37 15.24
N GLN A 229 18.33 9.17 15.09
CA GLN A 229 18.14 10.41 15.87
C GLN A 229 17.63 10.14 17.30
N VAL A 230 17.24 8.92 17.60
CA VAL A 230 16.71 8.52 18.90
C VAL A 230 17.82 7.87 19.70
N ALA A 231 18.36 8.63 20.67
CA ALA A 231 19.42 8.15 21.55
C ALA A 231 18.91 7.16 22.61
N ASP A 232 17.64 7.27 23.00
CA ASP A 232 17.00 6.43 24.01
C ASP A 232 15.76 5.73 23.40
N ARG A 233 15.87 4.42 23.24
CA ARG A 233 14.78 3.55 22.73
C ARG A 233 13.97 2.90 23.84
N SER A 234 14.28 3.18 25.11
CA SER A 234 13.56 2.58 26.25
C SER A 234 12.06 2.90 26.27
N GLY A 235 11.64 3.96 25.57
CA GLY A 235 10.25 4.34 25.37
C GLY A 235 9.56 3.72 24.14
N ASP A 236 10.25 2.88 23.35
CA ASP A 236 9.63 2.24 22.19
C ASP A 236 8.69 1.11 22.64
N ALA A 237 7.40 1.32 22.49
CA ALA A 237 6.37 0.38 22.95
C ALA A 237 5.17 0.38 22.02
N CYS A 238 4.38 -0.69 22.07
CA CYS A 238 3.09 -0.73 21.41
C CYS A 238 1.99 -0.09 22.30
N PRO A 239 0.92 0.49 21.72
CA PRO A 239 -0.16 1.12 22.50
C PRO A 239 -0.78 0.21 23.56
N TRP A 240 -0.91 -1.07 23.32
CA TRP A 240 -1.45 -2.05 24.28
C TRP A 240 -0.47 -2.45 25.39
N GLU A 241 0.80 -2.09 25.26
CA GLU A 241 1.85 -2.29 26.29
C GLU A 241 1.93 -1.10 27.27
N CYS A 242 1.48 0.09 26.81
CA CYS A 242 1.53 1.31 27.60
C CYS A 242 0.44 1.35 28.68
N THR A 243 0.68 2.00 29.82
CA THR A 243 -0.32 2.22 30.86
C THR A 243 -1.13 3.49 30.67
N GLU A 244 -0.58 4.46 29.96
CA GLU A 244 -1.18 5.79 29.75
C GLU A 244 -1.61 5.98 28.30
N LEU A 245 -2.67 6.73 28.11
CA LEU A 245 -3.12 7.16 26.79
C LEU A 245 -2.42 8.45 26.39
N PRO A 246 -2.10 8.65 25.10
CA PRO A 246 -1.46 9.88 24.65
C PRO A 246 -2.36 11.11 24.89
N VAL A 247 -1.73 12.27 25.13
CA VAL A 247 -2.46 13.53 25.34
C VAL A 247 -2.89 14.12 23.98
N PRO A 248 -4.19 14.31 23.72
CA PRO A 248 -4.69 14.67 22.38
C PRO A 248 -4.26 16.05 21.87
N LEU A 249 -4.03 17.01 22.79
CA LEU A 249 -3.62 18.39 22.46
C LEU A 249 -2.09 18.59 22.50
N SER A 250 -1.32 17.56 22.84
CA SER A 250 0.14 17.61 22.70
C SER A 250 0.58 17.26 21.28
N LEU A 251 1.83 17.65 20.94
CA LEU A 251 2.48 17.13 19.75
C LEU A 251 2.54 15.59 19.83
N PRO A 252 2.13 14.87 18.78
CA PRO A 252 2.30 13.43 18.76
C PRO A 252 3.77 13.06 18.93
N ALA A 253 4.06 12.09 19.79
CA ALA A 253 5.43 11.62 20.00
C ALA A 253 6.03 11.12 18.67
N PRO A 254 7.30 11.43 18.37
CA PRO A 254 8.00 10.85 17.23
C PRO A 254 8.14 9.34 17.44
N ALA A 255 8.27 8.58 16.34
CA ALA A 255 8.62 7.17 16.44
C ALA A 255 10.02 7.03 17.05
N THR A 256 10.16 6.21 18.08
CA THR A 256 11.41 5.98 18.82
C THR A 256 12.09 4.68 18.41
N GLY A 257 11.36 3.79 17.74
CA GLY A 257 11.86 2.52 17.24
C GLY A 257 10.81 1.81 16.39
N PRO A 258 11.00 0.51 16.11
CA PRO A 258 10.11 -0.27 15.26
C PRO A 258 8.69 -0.39 15.81
N LEU A 259 8.51 -0.47 17.12
CA LEU A 259 7.20 -0.70 17.73
C LEU A 259 6.29 0.53 17.59
N SER A 260 6.73 1.69 18.02
CA SER A 260 6.00 2.96 17.89
C SER A 260 5.82 3.37 16.43
N MET A 261 6.81 3.06 15.54
CA MET A 261 6.67 3.29 14.11
C MET A 261 5.54 2.47 13.49
N LEU A 262 5.42 1.21 13.85
CA LEU A 262 4.44 0.32 13.27
C LEU A 262 3.03 0.50 13.85
N THR A 263 2.91 0.91 15.11
CA THR A 263 1.64 0.83 15.86
C THR A 263 1.08 2.15 16.37
N GLU A 264 1.89 3.23 16.46
CA GLU A 264 1.45 4.51 16.99
C GLU A 264 1.21 5.62 15.97
N GLN A 265 1.48 5.36 14.68
CA GLN A 265 1.39 6.39 13.63
C GLN A 265 -0.05 6.62 13.14
N TYR A 266 -1.07 6.55 13.99
CA TYR A 266 -2.47 6.79 13.65
C TYR A 266 -2.89 8.26 13.86
N GLN A 267 -3.95 8.69 13.17
CA GLN A 267 -4.53 10.05 13.25
C GLN A 267 -5.97 10.04 13.79
N HIS A 268 -6.59 8.86 13.83
CA HIS A 268 -7.96 8.69 14.29
C HIS A 268 -7.99 8.10 15.69
N ALA A 269 -8.90 8.61 16.52
CA ALA A 269 -9.33 7.96 17.75
C ALA A 269 -10.68 7.29 17.51
N VAL A 270 -10.79 6.05 17.94
CA VAL A 270 -12.00 5.23 17.76
C VAL A 270 -12.42 4.66 19.10
N LEU A 271 -13.73 4.57 19.34
CA LEU A 271 -14.32 3.81 20.44
C LEU A 271 -15.48 2.99 19.88
N LEU A 272 -15.46 1.69 20.11
CA LEU A 272 -16.53 0.76 19.74
C LEU A 272 -17.51 0.61 20.90
N GLU A 273 -18.81 0.63 20.61
CA GLU A 273 -19.85 0.39 21.59
C GLU A 273 -20.33 -1.07 21.44
N PRO A 274 -20.04 -1.93 22.42
CA PRO A 274 -20.51 -3.31 22.37
C PRO A 274 -22.01 -3.41 22.66
N GLY A 275 -22.65 -4.43 22.08
CA GLY A 275 -24.00 -4.84 22.49
C GLY A 275 -24.01 -5.41 23.91
N PRO A 276 -25.19 -5.61 24.49
CA PRO A 276 -25.35 -6.06 25.88
C PRO A 276 -24.71 -7.44 26.20
N ASP A 277 -24.60 -8.27 25.17
CA ASP A 277 -24.02 -9.62 25.25
C ASP A 277 -22.49 -9.67 24.99
N LEU A 278 -21.89 -8.51 24.62
CA LEU A 278 -20.49 -8.39 24.16
C LEU A 278 -20.16 -9.20 22.89
N GLU A 279 -21.13 -9.81 22.24
CA GLU A 279 -20.97 -10.60 21.00
C GLU A 279 -21.37 -9.80 19.74
N SER A 280 -21.58 -8.50 19.90
CA SER A 280 -21.85 -7.57 18.80
C SER A 280 -21.26 -6.19 19.08
N VAL A 281 -20.98 -5.43 18.01
CA VAL A 281 -20.67 -4.00 18.06
C VAL A 281 -21.79 -3.24 17.37
N THR A 282 -22.49 -2.42 18.13
CA THR A 282 -23.74 -1.76 17.70
C THR A 282 -23.53 -0.31 17.29
N ASP A 283 -22.46 0.33 17.74
CA ASP A 283 -22.13 1.72 17.42
C ASP A 283 -20.61 1.94 17.43
N ALA A 284 -20.16 3.07 16.89
CA ALA A 284 -18.77 3.49 16.92
C ALA A 284 -18.67 5.02 16.98
N THR A 285 -17.73 5.51 17.78
CA THR A 285 -17.33 6.92 17.77
C THR A 285 -15.98 7.05 17.09
N ILE A 286 -15.88 7.85 16.01
CA ILE A 286 -14.68 8.07 15.22
C ILE A 286 -14.41 9.56 15.17
N THR A 287 -13.23 9.95 15.67
CA THR A 287 -12.81 11.36 15.74
C THR A 287 -11.30 11.50 15.56
N TRP A 288 -10.76 12.68 15.78
CA TRP A 288 -9.33 12.95 15.74
C TRP A 288 -8.63 12.45 17.02
N ALA A 289 -7.43 11.87 16.85
CA ALA A 289 -6.57 11.46 17.95
C ALA A 289 -5.65 12.61 18.41
N PHE A 290 -5.08 13.35 17.44
CA PHE A 290 -4.17 14.46 17.69
C PHE A 290 -4.57 15.67 16.84
N ARG A 291 -4.25 16.89 17.31
CA ARG A 291 -4.50 18.13 16.56
C ARG A 291 -3.33 18.51 15.67
N ASP A 292 -2.14 18.30 16.14
CA ASP A 292 -0.94 18.64 15.40
C ASP A 292 -0.45 17.49 14.51
N ASN A 293 0.26 17.87 13.44
CA ASN A 293 0.90 16.89 12.57
C ASN A 293 2.07 16.24 13.32
N ARG A 294 2.20 14.93 13.15
CA ARG A 294 3.42 14.23 13.57
C ARG A 294 4.62 14.75 12.78
N SER A 295 5.79 14.71 13.41
CA SER A 295 7.05 14.91 12.71
C SER A 295 7.15 13.91 11.54
N ALA A 296 7.63 14.39 10.39
CA ALA A 296 7.81 13.53 9.23
C ALA A 296 8.78 12.39 9.59
N CYS A 297 8.30 11.17 9.51
CA CYS A 297 9.09 9.97 9.72
C CYS A 297 9.03 9.11 8.45
N ARG A 298 10.17 8.52 8.05
CA ARG A 298 10.19 7.60 6.91
C ARG A 298 9.66 6.25 7.35
N ASP A 299 8.44 5.97 6.93
CA ASP A 299 7.84 4.66 7.09
C ASP A 299 8.64 3.62 6.30
N PRO A 300 9.08 2.51 6.92
CA PRO A 300 9.98 1.54 6.32
C PRO A 300 9.38 0.74 5.16
N TYR A 301 8.05 0.69 5.04
CA TYR A 301 7.36 -0.08 4.01
C TYR A 301 6.95 0.75 2.78
N LEU A 302 7.24 2.05 2.75
CA LEU A 302 6.80 2.92 1.66
C LEU A 302 7.93 3.19 0.65
N ILE A 303 7.54 3.26 -0.62
CA ILE A 303 8.40 3.81 -1.66
C ILE A 303 8.36 5.34 -1.52
N TRP A 304 9.52 5.97 -1.47
CA TRP A 304 9.65 7.42 -1.32
C TRP A 304 10.14 8.05 -2.61
N ASP A 305 9.30 8.87 -3.22
CA ASP A 305 9.67 9.72 -4.35
C ASP A 305 10.26 11.04 -3.85
N GLU A 306 11.06 11.70 -4.68
CA GLU A 306 11.76 12.94 -4.34
C GLU A 306 11.31 14.07 -5.27
N LYS A 307 10.92 15.21 -4.69
CA LYS A 307 10.65 16.42 -5.45
C LYS A 307 11.94 17.09 -5.89
N LYS A 308 11.84 18.04 -6.83
CA LYS A 308 12.99 18.83 -7.32
C LYS A 308 13.73 19.60 -6.22
N ASP A 309 13.07 19.91 -5.11
CA ASP A 309 13.64 20.60 -3.94
C ASP A 309 14.25 19.64 -2.92
N GLY A 310 14.33 18.34 -3.22
CA GLY A 310 14.83 17.31 -2.32
C GLY A 310 13.81 16.78 -1.29
N THR A 311 12.59 17.32 -1.26
CA THR A 311 11.55 16.85 -0.34
C THR A 311 11.08 15.46 -0.71
N LEU A 312 11.14 14.54 0.25
CA LEU A 312 10.62 13.18 0.09
C LEU A 312 9.10 13.15 0.33
N TYR A 313 8.41 12.35 -0.46
CA TYR A 313 7.00 12.07 -0.26
C TYR A 313 6.70 10.60 -0.61
N PRO A 314 5.73 9.96 0.06
CA PRO A 314 5.38 8.57 -0.24
C PRO A 314 4.68 8.48 -1.60
N ARG A 315 4.95 7.39 -2.33
CA ARG A 315 4.31 7.11 -3.64
C ARG A 315 2.82 6.86 -3.48
N ASP A 316 2.01 7.55 -4.28
CA ASP A 316 0.56 7.35 -4.32
C ASP A 316 0.23 5.95 -4.87
N ALA A 317 -0.71 5.27 -4.22
CA ALA A 317 -1.30 4.03 -4.72
C ALA A 317 -2.18 4.30 -5.95
N LYS A 318 -2.07 3.47 -6.97
CA LYS A 318 -2.89 3.51 -8.19
C LYS A 318 -3.32 2.10 -8.55
N ALA A 319 -4.61 1.84 -8.50
CA ALA A 319 -5.15 0.50 -8.75
C ALA A 319 -4.90 0.00 -10.17
N GLU A 320 -4.81 0.93 -11.15
CA GLU A 320 -4.48 0.59 -12.53
C GLU A 320 -2.98 0.35 -12.78
N ARG A 321 -2.12 0.51 -11.75
CA ARG A 321 -0.68 0.31 -11.87
C ARG A 321 -0.26 -1.02 -11.27
N ALA A 322 -0.01 -2.00 -12.13
CA ALA A 322 0.49 -3.31 -11.73
C ALA A 322 1.88 -3.20 -11.06
N LEU A 323 2.13 -4.04 -10.06
CA LEU A 323 3.30 -3.96 -9.17
C LEU A 323 4.64 -4.14 -9.90
N TRP A 324 4.67 -4.94 -10.99
CA TRP A 324 5.88 -5.10 -11.80
C TRP A 324 6.42 -3.78 -12.38
N ARG A 325 5.57 -2.78 -12.55
CA ARG A 325 5.96 -1.44 -13.02
C ARG A 325 6.73 -0.63 -11.97
N ASP A 326 6.77 -1.11 -10.73
CA ASP A 326 7.49 -0.50 -9.60
C ASP A 326 8.70 -1.34 -9.14
N LEU A 327 9.07 -2.41 -9.88
CA LEU A 327 10.16 -3.33 -9.51
C LEU A 327 11.49 -2.64 -9.27
N ASP A 328 11.83 -1.60 -10.04
CA ASP A 328 13.06 -0.83 -9.84
C ASP A 328 13.14 -0.20 -8.46
N SER A 329 11.97 0.22 -7.93
CA SER A 329 11.86 0.83 -6.61
C SER A 329 11.72 -0.19 -5.48
N LEU A 330 11.55 -1.48 -5.79
CA LEU A 330 11.34 -2.54 -4.81
C LEU A 330 12.57 -3.42 -4.63
N VAL A 331 13.15 -3.87 -5.75
CA VAL A 331 14.13 -4.96 -5.75
C VAL A 331 15.53 -4.48 -6.11
N LEU A 332 15.68 -3.49 -7.01
CA LEU A 332 16.97 -3.09 -7.53
C LEU A 332 17.79 -2.28 -6.51
N LEU A 333 19.09 -2.55 -6.45
CA LEU A 333 20.02 -1.91 -5.53
C LEU A 333 20.48 -0.54 -6.05
N SER A 334 20.67 -0.40 -7.38
CA SER A 334 21.17 0.84 -7.96
C SER A 334 20.08 1.89 -8.09
N ARG A 335 20.42 3.15 -7.75
CA ARG A 335 19.54 4.30 -7.84
C ARG A 335 19.57 5.01 -9.20
N ALA A 336 20.19 4.42 -10.21
CA ALA A 336 20.31 5.05 -11.51
C ALA A 336 18.95 5.14 -12.21
N GLY A 337 18.52 6.35 -12.59
CA GLY A 337 17.42 6.55 -13.52
C GLY A 337 16.08 7.05 -12.97
N GLY A 338 16.02 7.76 -11.83
CA GLY A 338 14.81 8.50 -11.42
C GLY A 338 13.67 7.64 -10.86
N GLY A 339 13.95 6.40 -10.45
CA GLY A 339 13.05 5.58 -9.63
C GLY A 339 12.94 6.12 -8.21
N GLY A 340 11.81 5.87 -7.53
CA GLY A 340 11.66 6.20 -6.11
C GLY A 340 12.68 5.47 -5.24
N ARG A 341 12.91 5.99 -4.04
CA ARG A 341 13.76 5.31 -3.05
C ARG A 341 13.06 4.05 -2.57
N ARG A 342 13.76 2.93 -2.60
CA ARG A 342 13.29 1.64 -2.12
C ARG A 342 12.78 1.75 -0.67
N PRO A 343 11.71 1.01 -0.29
CA PRO A 343 11.32 0.86 1.10
C PRO A 343 12.50 0.37 1.95
N LEU A 344 12.73 1.00 3.10
CA LEU A 344 13.86 0.68 3.97
C LEU A 344 13.87 -0.78 4.44
N ILE A 345 12.68 -1.39 4.57
CA ILE A 345 12.55 -2.79 4.98
C ILE A 345 13.28 -3.77 4.04
N PHE A 346 13.53 -3.38 2.79
CA PHE A 346 14.24 -4.22 1.83
C PHE A 346 15.77 -4.02 1.83
N ASP A 347 16.29 -3.05 2.59
CA ASP A 347 17.73 -2.75 2.55
C ASP A 347 18.58 -3.88 3.12
N GLY A 348 18.11 -4.64 4.07
CA GLY A 348 18.82 -5.80 4.64
C GLY A 348 18.43 -7.16 4.02
N LEU A 349 17.74 -7.20 2.86
CA LEU A 349 17.25 -8.46 2.27
C LEU A 349 18.13 -8.89 1.07
N THR A 350 19.39 -9.18 1.34
CA THR A 350 20.37 -9.65 0.33
C THR A 350 20.75 -11.12 0.56
N GLY A 351 21.34 -11.76 -0.44
CA GLY A 351 21.64 -13.19 -0.40
C GLY A 351 22.73 -13.60 0.60
N ASP A 352 23.51 -12.66 1.09
CA ASP A 352 24.51 -12.85 2.16
C ASP A 352 23.93 -12.61 3.57
N GLN A 353 22.80 -11.93 3.65
CA GLN A 353 22.13 -11.57 4.91
C GLN A 353 20.91 -12.45 5.25
N LEU A 354 20.57 -13.37 4.35
CA LEU A 354 19.45 -14.29 4.52
C LEU A 354 19.86 -15.74 4.21
N PRO A 355 19.28 -16.74 4.90
CA PRO A 355 19.41 -18.13 4.48
C PRO A 355 18.91 -18.32 3.04
N GLU A 356 19.64 -19.09 2.25
CA GLU A 356 19.38 -19.30 0.82
C GLU A 356 17.93 -19.71 0.49
N PRO A 357 17.28 -20.65 1.24
CA PRO A 357 15.88 -21.03 0.95
C PRO A 357 14.91 -19.88 1.14
N VAL A 358 15.13 -19.00 2.14
CA VAL A 358 14.29 -17.83 2.42
C VAL A 358 14.49 -16.80 1.33
N PHE A 359 15.74 -16.50 0.96
CA PHE A 359 16.08 -15.53 -0.09
C PHE A 359 15.49 -15.92 -1.45
N ARG A 360 15.57 -17.20 -1.82
CA ARG A 360 14.97 -17.70 -3.08
C ARG A 360 13.46 -17.59 -3.13
N ALA A 361 12.80 -17.74 -2.00
CA ALA A 361 11.32 -17.68 -1.92
C ALA A 361 10.79 -16.26 -1.70
N LEU A 362 11.65 -15.28 -1.47
CA LEU A 362 11.28 -13.92 -1.08
C LEU A 362 10.45 -13.21 -2.15
N ARG A 363 9.28 -12.73 -1.75
CA ARG A 363 8.30 -12.00 -2.55
C ARG A 363 7.98 -10.66 -1.90
N VAL A 364 7.25 -9.83 -2.60
CA VAL A 364 6.68 -8.58 -2.08
C VAL A 364 5.17 -8.63 -2.20
N VAL A 365 4.46 -8.34 -1.12
CA VAL A 365 3.04 -7.97 -1.17
C VAL A 365 2.91 -6.46 -0.99
N ALA A 366 2.12 -5.83 -1.84
CA ALA A 366 1.79 -4.42 -1.75
C ALA A 366 0.31 -4.24 -1.45
N TYR A 367 0.00 -3.32 -0.53
CA TYR A 367 -1.36 -2.91 -0.19
C TYR A 367 -1.53 -1.45 -0.57
N GLY A 368 -2.56 -1.15 -1.35
CA GLY A 368 -2.84 0.19 -1.82
C GLY A 368 -4.28 0.61 -1.57
N PHE A 369 -4.45 1.91 -1.33
CA PHE A 369 -5.75 2.56 -1.26
C PHE A 369 -5.78 3.68 -2.28
N ASP A 370 -6.45 3.44 -3.43
CA ASP A 370 -6.56 4.40 -4.51
C ASP A 370 -7.70 5.38 -4.24
N GLN A 371 -7.38 6.67 -4.35
CA GLN A 371 -8.29 7.76 -4.05
C GLN A 371 -8.24 8.86 -5.11
N ASP A 372 -9.40 9.35 -5.55
CA ASP A 372 -9.52 10.50 -6.44
C ASP A 372 -9.69 11.80 -5.63
N GLY A 373 -8.60 12.54 -5.51
CA GLY A 373 -8.55 13.72 -4.66
C GLY A 373 -8.60 13.36 -3.17
N GLN A 374 -9.26 14.18 -2.35
CA GLN A 374 -9.35 13.96 -0.90
C GLN A 374 -10.64 13.28 -0.44
N THR A 375 -11.64 13.15 -1.32
CA THR A 375 -13.01 12.84 -0.92
C THR A 375 -13.64 11.66 -1.64
N ARG A 376 -12.99 11.09 -2.66
CA ARG A 376 -13.56 9.98 -3.43
C ARG A 376 -12.64 8.78 -3.36
N ASP A 377 -13.08 7.78 -2.60
CA ASP A 377 -12.45 6.48 -2.58
C ASP A 377 -12.76 5.75 -3.89
N ARG A 378 -11.73 5.26 -4.58
CA ARG A 378 -11.90 4.46 -5.79
C ARG A 378 -11.96 2.99 -5.43
N THR A 379 -10.85 2.49 -4.89
CA THR A 379 -10.74 1.09 -4.48
C THR A 379 -9.54 0.89 -3.57
N TYR A 380 -9.56 -0.18 -2.83
CA TYR A 380 -8.38 -0.72 -2.15
C TYR A 380 -8.01 -2.07 -2.79
N PHE A 381 -6.73 -2.36 -2.85
CA PHE A 381 -6.22 -3.53 -3.55
C PHE A 381 -4.99 -4.11 -2.86
N SER A 382 -4.69 -5.36 -3.17
CA SER A 382 -3.41 -5.99 -2.89
C SER A 382 -2.84 -6.62 -4.15
N ALA A 383 -1.52 -6.62 -4.25
CA ALA A 383 -0.80 -7.26 -5.34
C ALA A 383 0.45 -7.94 -4.78
N MET A 384 0.84 -9.09 -5.36
CA MET A 384 2.02 -9.84 -4.92
C MET A 384 2.91 -10.15 -6.12
N THR A 385 4.22 -10.03 -5.93
CA THR A 385 5.21 -10.45 -6.93
C THR A 385 5.44 -11.96 -6.87
N PRO A 386 5.89 -12.60 -7.96
CA PRO A 386 6.58 -13.87 -7.85
C PRO A 386 7.88 -13.74 -7.03
N PRO A 387 8.58 -14.84 -6.69
CA PRO A 387 9.87 -14.79 -6.00
C PRO A 387 10.96 -14.25 -6.93
N LEU A 388 11.33 -12.96 -6.78
CA LEU A 388 12.19 -12.23 -7.70
C LEU A 388 13.54 -11.80 -7.11
N PHE A 389 13.68 -11.77 -5.78
CA PHE A 389 14.88 -11.21 -5.15
C PHE A 389 16.14 -11.99 -5.53
N ALA A 390 16.12 -13.31 -5.42
CA ALA A 390 17.24 -14.15 -5.78
C ALA A 390 17.57 -14.09 -7.28
N LEU A 391 16.55 -13.87 -8.11
CA LEU A 391 16.71 -13.76 -9.56
C LEU A 391 17.40 -12.44 -9.95
N LEU A 392 16.95 -11.33 -9.37
CA LEU A 392 17.41 -9.99 -9.72
C LEU A 392 18.67 -9.55 -8.93
N ASN A 393 18.87 -10.06 -7.70
CA ASN A 393 20.00 -9.72 -6.83
C ASN A 393 20.98 -10.90 -6.67
N SER A 394 21.20 -11.67 -7.71
CA SER A 394 22.07 -12.87 -7.67
C SER A 394 23.55 -12.57 -7.45
N SER A 395 24.00 -11.31 -7.58
CA SER A 395 25.38 -10.94 -7.31
C SER A 395 25.55 -10.56 -5.83
N ARG A 396 26.59 -11.11 -5.19
CA ARG A 396 27.03 -10.73 -3.84
C ARG A 396 27.69 -9.34 -3.80
N THR A 397 27.78 -8.66 -4.93
CA THR A 397 28.29 -7.30 -5.05
C THR A 397 27.12 -6.32 -5.01
N ALA A 398 27.36 -5.08 -4.55
CA ALA A 398 26.36 -4.01 -4.49
C ALA A 398 25.86 -3.54 -5.88
N GLU A 399 26.14 -4.28 -6.94
CA GLU A 399 25.74 -3.97 -8.31
C GLU A 399 24.60 -4.87 -8.75
N ASP A 400 23.65 -4.28 -9.49
CA ASP A 400 22.53 -5.02 -10.09
C ASP A 400 23.06 -6.05 -11.13
N SER A 401 22.45 -7.22 -11.17
CA SER A 401 22.77 -8.24 -12.16
C SER A 401 22.40 -7.80 -13.59
N ALA A 402 22.95 -8.47 -14.61
CA ALA A 402 22.55 -8.23 -16.01
C ALA A 402 21.04 -8.42 -16.23
N LEU A 403 20.44 -9.38 -15.51
CA LEU A 403 19.00 -9.63 -15.54
C LEU A 403 18.21 -8.46 -14.93
N ALA A 404 18.71 -7.86 -13.84
CA ALA A 404 18.11 -6.68 -13.23
C ALA A 404 18.15 -5.46 -14.15
N HIS A 405 19.28 -5.26 -14.86
CA HIS A 405 19.37 -4.20 -15.89
C HIS A 405 18.39 -4.43 -17.03
N GLY A 406 18.30 -5.67 -17.54
CA GLY A 406 17.35 -6.02 -18.59
C GLY A 406 15.88 -5.84 -18.17
N ALA A 407 15.54 -6.22 -16.93
CA ALA A 407 14.21 -6.01 -16.39
C ALA A 407 13.84 -4.50 -16.32
N ARG A 408 14.80 -3.66 -15.92
CA ARG A 408 14.63 -2.19 -15.94
C ARG A 408 14.41 -1.69 -17.36
N GLU A 409 15.24 -2.07 -18.32
CA GLU A 409 15.10 -1.67 -19.72
C GLU A 409 13.76 -2.11 -20.30
N ALA A 410 13.31 -3.33 -20.01
CA ALA A 410 12.02 -3.84 -20.46
C ALA A 410 10.85 -3.02 -19.87
N ARG A 411 10.89 -2.72 -18.57
CA ARG A 411 9.88 -1.87 -17.93
C ARG A 411 9.84 -0.46 -18.55
N GLU A 412 11.01 0.15 -18.78
CA GLU A 412 11.10 1.48 -19.41
C GLU A 412 10.58 1.46 -20.84
N ALA A 413 10.87 0.39 -21.59
CA ALA A 413 10.34 0.20 -22.94
C ALA A 413 8.80 0.09 -22.93
N ALA A 414 8.22 -0.62 -21.96
CA ALA A 414 6.78 -0.73 -21.80
C ALA A 414 6.13 0.63 -21.47
N GLU A 415 6.69 1.39 -20.51
CA GLU A 415 6.20 2.73 -20.17
C GLU A 415 6.30 3.69 -21.37
N LYS A 416 7.40 3.65 -22.11
CA LYS A 416 7.60 4.45 -23.33
C LYS A 416 6.57 4.09 -24.40
N ALA A 417 6.29 2.80 -24.62
CA ALA A 417 5.27 2.37 -25.57
C ALA A 417 3.86 2.83 -25.17
N ALA A 418 3.50 2.76 -23.89
CA ALA A 418 2.23 3.29 -23.38
C ALA A 418 2.10 4.81 -23.56
N TRP A 419 3.20 5.55 -23.36
CA TRP A 419 3.24 6.99 -23.61
C TRP A 419 2.99 7.32 -25.09
N HIS A 420 3.68 6.64 -26.02
CA HIS A 420 3.48 6.80 -27.45
C HIS A 420 2.05 6.45 -27.89
N LEU A 421 1.50 5.35 -27.36
CA LEU A 421 0.12 4.94 -27.58
C LEU A 421 -0.86 6.05 -27.18
N THR A 422 -0.70 6.57 -25.98
CA THR A 422 -1.54 7.63 -25.44
C THR A 422 -1.43 8.94 -26.28
N ALA A 423 -0.21 9.31 -26.66
CA ALA A 423 0.03 10.48 -27.50
C ALA A 423 -0.62 10.34 -28.89
N ALA A 424 -0.47 9.16 -29.52
CA ALA A 424 -1.08 8.87 -30.80
C ALA A 424 -2.62 8.91 -30.74
N LEU A 425 -3.21 8.29 -29.71
CA LEU A 425 -4.67 8.28 -29.53
C LEU A 425 -5.24 9.67 -29.26
N ARG A 426 -4.54 10.50 -28.48
CA ARG A 426 -4.92 11.90 -28.29
C ARG A 426 -4.90 12.68 -29.60
N THR A 427 -3.90 12.46 -30.44
CA THR A 427 -3.77 13.09 -31.75
C THR A 427 -4.89 12.62 -32.67
N ALA A 428 -5.13 11.31 -32.77
CA ALA A 428 -6.22 10.74 -33.56
C ALA A 428 -7.59 11.25 -33.09
N TRP A 429 -7.85 11.26 -31.77
CA TRP A 429 -9.11 11.74 -31.22
C TRP A 429 -9.38 13.20 -31.55
N ARG A 430 -8.36 14.09 -31.38
CA ARG A 430 -8.47 15.50 -31.74
C ARG A 430 -8.77 15.68 -33.24
N SER A 431 -8.03 15.01 -34.10
CA SER A 431 -8.24 15.06 -35.56
C SER A 431 -9.62 14.57 -35.96
N TYR A 432 -10.13 13.54 -35.28
CA TYR A 432 -11.45 12.97 -35.53
C TYR A 432 -12.59 13.87 -35.04
N THR A 433 -12.48 14.49 -33.86
CA THR A 433 -13.57 15.23 -33.20
C THR A 433 -13.61 16.72 -33.52
N THR A 434 -12.51 17.33 -34.01
CA THR A 434 -12.43 18.78 -34.31
C THR A 434 -12.78 19.05 -35.77
N PRO A 435 -13.98 19.58 -36.08
CA PRO A 435 -14.50 19.59 -37.45
C PRO A 435 -13.86 20.57 -38.42
N PHE A 436 -13.16 21.63 -37.98
CA PHE A 436 -12.77 22.74 -38.81
C PHE A 436 -11.31 23.21 -38.65
N THR A 437 -10.39 22.35 -38.29
CA THR A 437 -8.97 22.67 -38.44
C THR A 437 -8.63 22.60 -39.94
N GLN A 438 -8.62 23.78 -40.60
CA GLN A 438 -7.92 23.91 -41.88
C GLN A 438 -6.45 23.59 -41.61
N ASP A 439 -5.89 22.64 -42.39
CA ASP A 439 -4.46 22.36 -42.42
C ASP A 439 -3.74 23.69 -42.79
N ARG A 440 -3.28 24.42 -41.78
CA ARG A 440 -2.36 25.54 -42.03
C ARG A 440 -1.04 24.95 -42.49
N PRO A 441 -0.48 25.37 -43.64
CA PRO A 441 0.77 24.81 -44.16
C PRO A 441 1.99 24.90 -43.26
N GLY A 442 1.90 25.56 -42.10
CA GLY A 442 2.98 25.69 -41.10
C GLY A 442 2.92 24.72 -39.92
N ASP A 443 1.81 24.00 -39.72
CA ASP A 443 1.63 23.18 -38.50
C ASP A 443 2.33 21.81 -38.57
N ARG A 444 2.84 21.43 -39.74
CA ARG A 444 3.63 20.19 -39.90
C ARG A 444 5.00 20.26 -39.22
N SER A 445 5.56 21.45 -39.04
CA SER A 445 6.86 21.65 -38.38
C SER A 445 6.75 21.67 -36.86
N ALA A 446 5.61 22.10 -36.29
CA ALA A 446 5.43 22.19 -34.85
C ALA A 446 5.22 20.78 -34.19
N GLY A 447 4.57 19.85 -34.88
CA GLY A 447 4.40 18.48 -34.43
C GLY A 447 5.72 17.69 -34.40
N THR A 448 6.57 17.93 -35.40
CA THR A 448 7.89 17.28 -35.51
C THR A 448 8.92 17.93 -34.56
N GLN A 449 8.84 19.23 -34.33
CA GLN A 449 9.72 19.92 -33.36
C GLN A 449 9.34 19.65 -31.92
N ALA A 450 8.04 19.48 -31.59
CA ALA A 450 7.62 19.05 -30.26
C ALA A 450 8.04 17.60 -29.94
N ALA A 451 8.07 16.73 -30.96
CA ALA A 451 8.59 15.36 -30.82
C ALA A 451 10.12 15.31 -30.72
N ALA A 452 10.83 16.20 -31.43
CA ALA A 452 12.30 16.30 -31.38
C ALA A 452 12.81 16.95 -30.09
N GLN A 453 12.09 17.95 -29.55
CA GLN A 453 12.44 18.59 -28.26
C GLN A 453 12.07 17.74 -27.03
N ALA A 454 11.12 16.80 -27.16
CA ALA A 454 10.80 15.83 -26.12
C ALA A 454 11.81 14.67 -26.06
N GLY A 455 12.62 14.47 -27.10
CA GLY A 455 13.63 13.42 -27.17
C GLY A 455 14.95 13.74 -26.44
N ASP A 456 15.22 15.00 -26.10
CA ASP A 456 16.48 15.44 -25.48
C ASP A 456 16.33 15.84 -23.99
N SER A 457 15.13 15.71 -23.41
CA SER A 457 14.90 15.83 -21.98
C SER A 457 14.46 14.48 -21.39
N GLY A 458 15.29 13.48 -21.55
CA GLY A 458 15.20 12.20 -20.87
C GLY A 458 15.51 12.36 -19.40
N ALA A 459 14.56 12.73 -18.63
CA ALA A 459 14.38 12.65 -17.18
C ALA A 459 13.42 13.75 -16.74
N ALA A 460 12.18 13.68 -17.17
CA ALA A 460 11.16 14.57 -16.63
C ALA A 460 10.16 13.73 -15.85
N GLY A 461 10.38 13.77 -14.55
CA GLY A 461 9.49 13.29 -13.53
C GLY A 461 8.03 13.62 -13.83
N THR A 462 7.18 12.68 -13.53
CA THR A 462 5.77 12.92 -13.31
C THR A 462 5.65 14.01 -12.23
N ALA A 463 5.52 15.25 -12.67
CA ALA A 463 5.31 16.38 -11.78
C ALA A 463 4.00 16.16 -11.03
N GLY A 464 4.10 15.81 -9.75
CA GLY A 464 3.02 15.89 -8.80
C GLY A 464 2.60 17.35 -8.67
N MET A 465 1.45 17.68 -9.22
CA MET A 465 0.78 18.95 -8.91
C MET A 465 0.15 18.83 -7.52
N SER A 466 0.82 19.35 -6.50
CA SER A 466 0.15 19.82 -5.30
C SER A 466 -0.65 21.07 -5.67
N GLY A 467 -1.91 20.89 -6.00
CA GLY A 467 -2.85 21.97 -6.28
C GLY A 467 -3.77 22.18 -5.10
N THR A 468 -3.66 23.31 -4.46
CA THR A 468 -4.74 23.97 -3.73
C THR A 468 -6.03 23.93 -4.54
N GLY A 469 -7.18 23.67 -3.86
CA GLY A 469 -8.52 23.46 -4.37
C GLY A 469 -8.88 24.23 -5.65
N GLY A 470 -8.99 23.49 -6.72
CA GLY A 470 -9.52 23.92 -7.98
C GLY A 470 -10.14 22.71 -8.67
N THR A 471 -11.42 22.82 -9.01
CA THR A 471 -12.18 21.89 -9.83
C THR A 471 -11.31 21.41 -10.98
N GLY A 472 -10.87 20.14 -10.91
CA GLY A 472 -9.92 19.56 -11.84
C GLY A 472 -10.39 19.74 -13.29
N LYS A 473 -9.67 20.52 -14.06
CA LYS A 473 -9.74 20.47 -15.52
C LYS A 473 -9.33 19.05 -15.92
N LYS A 474 -10.32 18.14 -16.09
CA LYS A 474 -10.14 16.92 -16.89
C LYS A 474 -9.40 17.34 -18.14
N GLY A 475 -8.23 16.78 -18.40
CA GLY A 475 -7.37 17.16 -19.50
C GLY A 475 -8.17 17.14 -20.81
N ARG A 476 -8.58 18.32 -21.29
CA ARG A 476 -9.29 18.48 -22.54
C ARG A 476 -8.44 17.91 -23.66
N GLY A 477 -8.74 16.67 -24.11
CA GLY A 477 -8.11 16.10 -25.28
C GLY A 477 -7.68 14.63 -25.22
N ALA A 478 -7.81 13.92 -24.08
CA ALA A 478 -7.44 12.49 -24.03
C ALA A 478 -8.44 11.58 -24.78
N GLY A 479 -9.73 11.91 -24.72
CA GLY A 479 -10.80 11.10 -25.31
C GLY A 479 -10.93 9.70 -24.65
N PRO A 480 -12.01 8.97 -24.94
CA PRO A 480 -12.25 7.64 -24.37
C PRO A 480 -11.30 6.56 -24.90
N TRP A 481 -10.69 6.78 -26.08
CA TRP A 481 -9.80 5.79 -26.70
C TRP A 481 -8.54 5.51 -25.90
N SER A 482 -7.98 6.53 -25.23
CA SER A 482 -6.74 6.34 -24.45
C SER A 482 -6.96 5.42 -23.25
N GLU A 483 -8.08 5.58 -22.55
CA GLU A 483 -8.43 4.74 -21.40
C GLU A 483 -8.71 3.31 -21.83
N ALA A 484 -9.54 3.12 -22.86
CA ALA A 484 -9.85 1.80 -23.41
C ALA A 484 -8.61 1.05 -23.92
N ALA A 485 -7.70 1.76 -24.62
CA ALA A 485 -6.46 1.15 -25.12
C ALA A 485 -5.52 0.75 -24.01
N LEU A 486 -5.36 1.56 -22.96
CA LEU A 486 -4.50 1.23 -21.81
C LEU A 486 -5.06 0.04 -21.01
N ALA A 487 -6.38 -0.12 -20.95
CA ALA A 487 -7.02 -1.28 -20.31
C ALA A 487 -6.68 -2.61 -20.99
N THR A 488 -6.41 -2.61 -22.31
CA THR A 488 -5.96 -3.81 -23.05
C THR A 488 -4.44 -3.91 -23.15
N TYR A 489 -3.76 -2.78 -23.21
CA TYR A 489 -2.30 -2.71 -23.32
C TYR A 489 -1.59 -3.29 -22.10
N TRP A 490 -1.93 -2.83 -20.89
CA TRP A 490 -1.18 -3.18 -19.69
C TRP A 490 -1.23 -4.67 -19.34
N PRO A 491 -2.36 -5.39 -19.41
CA PRO A 491 -2.37 -6.83 -19.18
C PRO A 491 -1.48 -7.60 -20.18
N ALA A 492 -1.54 -7.25 -21.48
CA ALA A 492 -0.69 -7.87 -22.49
C ALA A 492 0.80 -7.51 -22.32
N ALA A 493 1.09 -6.30 -21.86
CA ALA A 493 2.45 -5.87 -21.55
C ALA A 493 3.00 -6.60 -20.31
N GLU A 494 2.17 -6.86 -19.30
CA GLU A 494 2.55 -7.63 -18.11
C GLU A 494 2.94 -9.05 -18.48
N GLU A 495 2.10 -9.76 -19.22
CA GLU A 495 2.38 -11.12 -19.73
C GLU A 495 3.72 -11.15 -20.47
N ARG A 496 3.91 -10.19 -21.39
CA ARG A 496 5.16 -10.11 -22.16
C ARG A 496 6.38 -9.74 -21.32
N PHE A 497 6.22 -8.93 -20.29
CA PHE A 497 7.30 -8.59 -19.36
C PHE A 497 7.81 -9.84 -18.63
N TRP A 498 6.92 -10.67 -18.12
CA TRP A 498 7.29 -11.90 -17.43
C TRP A 498 7.96 -12.91 -18.36
N GLU A 499 7.49 -13.04 -19.62
CA GLU A 499 8.16 -13.88 -20.64
C GLU A 499 9.60 -13.40 -20.93
N LEU A 500 9.81 -12.08 -21.05
CA LEU A 500 11.14 -11.51 -21.27
C LEU A 500 12.07 -11.76 -20.07
N LEU A 501 11.54 -11.70 -18.86
CA LEU A 501 12.28 -11.97 -17.63
C LEU A 501 12.69 -13.45 -17.56
N ASP A 502 11.79 -14.36 -17.91
CA ASP A 502 12.04 -15.81 -17.90
C ASP A 502 13.08 -16.22 -18.96
N THR A 503 13.03 -15.60 -20.15
CA THR A 503 13.95 -15.92 -21.25
C THR A 503 15.26 -15.14 -21.22
N GLY A 504 15.30 -13.99 -20.52
CA GLY A 504 16.44 -13.07 -20.53
C GLY A 504 16.62 -12.32 -21.87
N ASP A 505 15.70 -12.43 -22.83
CA ASP A 505 15.80 -11.80 -24.16
C ASP A 505 15.26 -10.36 -24.16
N PHE A 506 15.90 -9.48 -23.43
CA PHE A 506 15.49 -8.08 -23.31
C PHE A 506 15.73 -7.25 -24.57
N GLY A 507 16.57 -7.72 -25.51
CA GLY A 507 16.75 -7.08 -26.81
C GLY A 507 15.45 -6.98 -27.62
N GLN A 508 14.46 -7.84 -27.32
CA GLN A 508 13.14 -7.83 -27.94
C GLN A 508 12.12 -6.91 -27.23
N ALA A 509 12.47 -6.25 -26.13
CA ALA A 509 11.52 -5.49 -25.31
C ALA A 509 10.85 -4.36 -26.11
N VAL A 510 11.63 -3.47 -26.73
CA VAL A 510 11.08 -2.32 -27.48
C VAL A 510 10.16 -2.75 -28.61
N PRO A 511 10.55 -3.66 -29.54
CA PRO A 511 9.64 -4.09 -30.59
C PRO A 511 8.45 -4.90 -30.06
N ALA A 512 8.58 -5.65 -28.97
CA ALA A 512 7.48 -6.41 -28.39
C ALA A 512 6.40 -5.48 -27.84
N PHE A 513 6.75 -4.55 -26.97
CA PHE A 513 5.80 -3.58 -26.42
C PHE A 513 5.25 -2.63 -27.50
N GLY A 514 6.05 -2.27 -28.50
CA GLY A 514 5.59 -1.51 -29.67
C GLY A 514 4.49 -2.23 -30.45
N ARG A 515 4.61 -3.56 -30.65
CA ARG A 515 3.55 -4.38 -31.31
C ARG A 515 2.27 -4.43 -30.47
N ILE A 516 2.39 -4.59 -29.15
CA ILE A 516 1.23 -4.57 -28.23
C ILE A 516 0.53 -3.20 -28.29
N ALA A 517 1.29 -2.10 -28.22
CA ALA A 517 0.76 -0.75 -28.33
C ALA A 517 0.07 -0.50 -29.68
N LEU A 518 0.66 -0.98 -30.79
CA LEU A 518 0.07 -0.83 -32.11
C LEU A 518 -1.25 -1.60 -32.25
N ARG A 519 -1.32 -2.82 -31.71
CA ARG A 519 -2.56 -3.61 -31.66
C ARG A 519 -3.64 -2.89 -30.86
N ALA A 520 -3.32 -2.42 -29.64
CA ALA A 520 -4.26 -1.68 -28.81
C ALA A 520 -4.77 -0.39 -29.49
N PHE A 521 -3.89 0.32 -30.24
CA PHE A 521 -4.28 1.46 -31.07
C PHE A 521 -5.25 1.06 -32.16
N ASP A 522 -4.93 0.00 -32.90
CA ASP A 522 -5.74 -0.47 -34.03
C ASP A 522 -7.12 -0.95 -33.55
N ASP A 523 -7.21 -1.65 -32.44
CA ASP A 523 -8.46 -2.16 -31.86
C ASP A 523 -9.43 -1.04 -31.47
N VAL A 524 -8.97 -0.05 -30.69
CA VAL A 524 -9.85 1.03 -30.22
C VAL A 524 -10.25 2.02 -31.32
N THR A 525 -9.49 2.08 -32.41
CA THR A 525 -9.79 2.95 -33.57
C THR A 525 -10.48 2.22 -34.71
N ALA A 526 -10.72 0.91 -34.60
CA ALA A 526 -11.31 0.09 -35.64
C ALA A 526 -12.71 0.58 -36.07
N SER A 527 -13.55 0.97 -35.11
CA SER A 527 -14.93 1.41 -35.37
C SER A 527 -15.04 2.64 -36.28
N VAL A 528 -14.02 3.50 -36.27
CA VAL A 528 -14.01 4.74 -37.08
C VAL A 528 -13.22 4.59 -38.40
N ALA A 529 -12.55 3.45 -38.61
CA ALA A 529 -11.69 3.23 -39.78
C ALA A 529 -12.48 3.22 -41.12
N ALA A 530 -13.75 2.84 -41.08
CA ALA A 530 -14.63 2.83 -42.27
C ALA A 530 -15.09 4.25 -42.68
N GLN A 531 -14.93 5.26 -41.85
CA GLN A 531 -15.29 6.64 -42.14
C GLN A 531 -14.08 7.38 -42.70
N PRO A 532 -14.18 8.14 -43.81
CA PRO A 532 -13.03 8.83 -44.40
C PRO A 532 -12.25 9.70 -43.42
N ARG A 533 -12.95 10.39 -42.54
CA ARG A 533 -12.37 11.22 -41.51
C ARG A 533 -11.66 10.41 -40.40
N GLY A 534 -12.29 9.29 -40.00
CA GLY A 534 -11.71 8.37 -39.02
C GLY A 534 -10.46 7.70 -39.55
N ALA A 535 -10.50 7.24 -40.83
CA ALA A 535 -9.34 6.68 -41.52
C ALA A 535 -8.18 7.68 -41.59
N LYS A 536 -8.44 8.94 -41.98
CA LYS A 536 -7.41 10.00 -42.01
C LYS A 536 -6.82 10.27 -40.63
N ALA A 537 -7.66 10.40 -39.61
CA ALA A 537 -7.23 10.64 -38.22
C ALA A 537 -6.38 9.49 -37.69
N ARG A 538 -6.80 8.25 -37.98
CA ARG A 538 -6.10 7.02 -37.60
C ARG A 538 -4.72 6.95 -38.25
N GLU A 539 -4.63 7.05 -39.58
CA GLU A 539 -3.36 6.91 -40.31
C GLU A 539 -2.37 8.03 -39.97
N SER A 540 -2.83 9.27 -39.76
CA SER A 540 -1.96 10.37 -39.35
C SER A 540 -1.30 10.18 -37.99
N ALA A 541 -1.94 9.45 -37.07
CA ALA A 541 -1.45 9.22 -35.70
C ALA A 541 -0.75 7.85 -35.54
N ARG A 542 -1.09 6.86 -36.37
CA ARG A 542 -0.57 5.48 -36.28
C ARG A 542 0.96 5.43 -36.44
N GLY A 543 1.52 6.33 -37.25
CA GLY A 543 2.97 6.45 -37.43
C GLY A 543 3.73 6.74 -36.14
N LEU A 544 3.14 7.45 -35.16
CA LEU A 544 3.76 7.72 -33.86
C LEU A 544 4.00 6.44 -33.03
N VAL A 545 3.10 5.47 -33.12
CA VAL A 545 3.29 4.16 -32.45
C VAL A 545 4.22 3.28 -33.26
N ARG A 546 4.09 3.30 -34.60
CA ARG A 546 4.90 2.48 -35.50
C ARG A 546 6.39 2.81 -35.45
N SER A 547 6.76 4.06 -35.19
CA SER A 547 8.16 4.48 -35.03
C SER A 547 8.92 3.72 -33.95
N LEU A 548 8.23 3.16 -32.95
CA LEU A 548 8.84 2.28 -31.95
C LEU A 548 9.38 0.97 -32.54
N LEU A 549 8.78 0.50 -33.62
CA LEU A 549 9.20 -0.75 -34.30
C LEU A 549 10.44 -0.52 -35.17
N ASP A 550 10.65 0.70 -35.64
CA ASP A 550 11.76 1.04 -36.54
C ASP A 550 13.07 1.25 -35.76
N HIS A 551 13.01 1.76 -34.52
CA HIS A 551 14.17 1.95 -33.63
C HIS A 551 14.79 0.65 -33.10
N GLY A 552 14.11 -0.49 -33.24
CA GLY A 552 14.63 -1.82 -32.87
C GLY A 552 15.46 -2.50 -33.97
N ARG A 553 15.58 -1.89 -35.17
CA ARG A 553 16.33 -2.47 -36.30
C ARG A 553 17.76 -1.95 -36.42
N ASP A 554 18.09 -0.88 -35.71
CA ASP A 554 19.39 -0.19 -35.83
C ASP A 554 20.34 -0.45 -34.64
N ARG A 555 20.08 -1.50 -33.83
CA ARG A 555 20.99 -1.95 -32.76
C ARG A 555 21.37 -3.42 -32.91
#